data_fc5983a85a2d0d10bd821722ae44a31d
#
_entry.id   fc5983a85a2d0d10bd821722ae44a31d
#
_cell.length_a   1.000
_cell.length_b   1.000
_cell.length_c   1.000
_cell.angle_alpha   90.00
_cell.angle_beta   90.00
_cell.angle_gamma   90.00
#
_symmetry.space_group_name_H-M   'P 1'
#
loop_
_entity.id
_entity.type
_entity.pdbx_description
1 polymer ?
#
loop_
_entity_poly.entity_id
_entity_poly.type
_entity_poly.pdbx_seq_one_letter_code
_entity_poly.pdbx_strand_id
1 'polypeptide(L)'
;LHSKHGSVPRAVPGITVGHEMVGIVAEVGSAVSNVKPGDRVTVNVETFCGECFFCKKGFVNNCTDQNGGWALGCRIDGGQAEYVRVPFADQGLNKIPDGVTDRQALLVGDVLATGFWAARISEITPEDTVLILGAGPTGICTLLCVMLHSPKRIIVCEKDASRLQFIRRHYPQVLTVQPEDCAAFVRAHSDHGGADVVLEVAGADSTFRLAWECARPNAVVTVVALYD
;
A
#
# COMPACT_ATOMS: atom_id res chain seq x y z
N LEU A 1 14.48 -0.02 -2.68
CA LEU A 1 15.15 -1.09 -3.43
C LEU A 1 14.90 -0.94 -4.94
N HIS A 2 13.65 -0.76 -5.40
CA HIS A 2 13.30 -0.59 -6.81
C HIS A 2 14.12 0.51 -7.50
N SER A 3 14.28 1.70 -6.87
CA SER A 3 15.13 2.76 -7.41
C SER A 3 16.60 2.34 -7.56
N LYS A 4 17.12 1.55 -6.59
CA LYS A 4 18.51 1.04 -6.63
C LYS A 4 18.70 0.02 -7.74
N HIS A 5 17.69 -0.80 -8.02
CA HIS A 5 17.76 -1.86 -9.04
C HIS A 5 17.41 -1.36 -10.45
N GLY A 6 17.03 -0.08 -10.59
CA GLY A 6 16.66 0.51 -11.87
C GLY A 6 15.26 0.22 -12.36
N SER A 7 14.41 -0.42 -11.53
CA SER A 7 13.02 -0.73 -11.86
C SER A 7 12.10 0.50 -11.86
N VAL A 8 12.61 1.66 -11.45
CA VAL A 8 11.86 2.93 -11.46
C VAL A 8 12.44 3.86 -12.50
N PRO A 9 11.92 3.90 -13.74
CA PRO A 9 12.47 4.70 -14.83
C PRO A 9 12.53 6.21 -14.56
N ARG A 10 11.69 6.69 -13.61
CA ARG A 10 11.63 8.11 -13.25
C ARG A 10 12.59 8.50 -12.13
N ALA A 11 13.29 7.53 -11.50
CA ALA A 11 14.21 7.81 -10.42
C ALA A 11 15.41 8.65 -10.92
N VAL A 12 15.72 9.72 -10.19
CA VAL A 12 16.81 10.62 -10.51
C VAL A 12 18.03 10.25 -9.68
N PRO A 13 19.21 9.93 -10.29
CA PRO A 13 20.42 9.66 -9.54
C PRO A 13 20.89 10.87 -8.73
N GLY A 14 21.43 10.61 -7.53
CA GLY A 14 22.04 11.64 -6.67
C GLY A 14 21.09 12.34 -5.69
N ILE A 15 19.80 12.02 -5.71
CA ILE A 15 18.84 12.56 -4.74
C ILE A 15 18.84 11.77 -3.41
N THR A 16 18.35 12.41 -2.36
CA THR A 16 18.02 11.74 -1.10
C THR A 16 16.79 10.85 -1.30
N VAL A 17 16.90 9.58 -0.95
CA VAL A 17 15.79 8.61 -1.07
C VAL A 17 14.84 8.67 0.12
N GLY A 18 13.74 7.91 0.05
CA GLY A 18 12.76 7.73 1.13
C GLY A 18 11.49 8.56 0.91
N HIS A 19 10.34 7.90 1.02
CA HIS A 19 9.02 8.50 0.82
C HIS A 19 8.03 8.17 1.95
N GLU A 20 8.44 7.33 2.90
CA GLU A 20 7.66 7.01 4.11
C GLU A 20 8.29 7.72 5.30
N MET A 21 7.60 8.70 5.88
CA MET A 21 8.15 9.49 6.96
C MET A 21 7.08 10.13 7.84
N VAL A 22 7.47 10.42 9.06
CA VAL A 22 6.78 11.31 10.00
C VAL A 22 7.76 12.38 10.46
N GLY A 23 7.26 13.53 10.86
CA GLY A 23 8.12 14.60 11.31
C GLY A 23 7.38 15.72 12.04
N ILE A 24 8.15 16.74 12.40
CA ILE A 24 7.66 18.00 12.95
C ILE A 24 7.82 19.07 11.88
N VAL A 25 6.76 19.81 11.62
CA VAL A 25 6.82 20.95 10.69
C VAL A 25 7.79 21.98 11.26
N ALA A 26 8.88 22.24 10.54
CA ALA A 26 9.88 23.24 10.92
C ALA A 26 9.52 24.63 10.38
N GLU A 27 9.12 24.68 9.10
CA GLU A 27 8.79 25.93 8.40
C GLU A 27 7.69 25.66 7.36
N VAL A 28 6.91 26.67 7.02
CA VAL A 28 5.86 26.60 5.99
C VAL A 28 6.00 27.74 5.00
N GLY A 29 5.66 27.47 3.74
CA GLY A 29 5.51 28.51 2.72
C GLY A 29 4.27 29.39 3.00
N SER A 30 4.27 30.60 2.45
CA SER A 30 3.22 31.60 2.69
C SER A 30 1.80 31.18 2.24
N ALA A 31 1.68 30.20 1.35
CA ALA A 31 0.40 29.69 0.85
C ALA A 31 -0.11 28.47 1.62
N VAL A 32 0.66 27.93 2.58
CA VAL A 32 0.26 26.76 3.38
C VAL A 32 -0.68 27.19 4.48
N SER A 33 -1.80 26.50 4.61
CA SER A 33 -2.88 26.84 5.54
C SER A 33 -3.23 25.74 6.54
N ASN A 34 -3.03 24.46 6.19
CA ASN A 34 -3.49 23.33 7.01
C ASN A 34 -2.54 22.92 8.13
N VAL A 35 -1.27 23.31 8.04
CA VAL A 35 -0.24 22.98 9.04
C VAL A 35 0.57 24.23 9.41
N LYS A 36 1.20 24.20 10.59
CA LYS A 36 2.07 25.27 11.11
C LYS A 36 3.31 24.68 11.76
N PRO A 37 4.38 25.47 11.94
CA PRO A 37 5.55 25.03 12.70
C PRO A 37 5.17 24.46 14.07
N GLY A 38 5.78 23.31 14.41
CA GLY A 38 5.49 22.52 15.60
C GLY A 38 4.43 21.43 15.45
N ASP A 39 3.65 21.42 14.38
CA ASP A 39 2.69 20.33 14.13
C ASP A 39 3.41 19.01 13.84
N ARG A 40 2.95 17.91 14.47
CA ARG A 40 3.36 16.55 14.16
C ARG A 40 2.57 16.06 12.93
N VAL A 41 3.28 15.56 11.91
CA VAL A 41 2.68 15.17 10.65
C VAL A 41 3.20 13.84 10.12
N THR A 42 2.34 13.10 9.43
CA THR A 42 2.75 12.07 8.48
C THR A 42 2.69 12.63 7.07
N VAL A 43 3.62 12.19 6.23
CA VAL A 43 3.75 12.65 4.85
C VAL A 43 3.10 11.63 3.93
N ASN A 44 2.25 12.12 3.02
CA ASN A 44 1.68 11.30 1.97
C ASN A 44 2.76 11.01 0.91
N VAL A 45 2.96 9.75 0.56
CA VAL A 45 3.91 9.34 -0.50
C VAL A 45 3.58 10.01 -1.83
N GLU A 46 2.31 10.16 -2.12
CA GLU A 46 1.79 10.84 -3.30
C GLU A 46 1.51 12.31 -2.99
N THR A 47 2.46 13.20 -3.28
CA THR A 47 2.20 14.64 -3.28
C THR A 47 1.44 15.03 -4.56
N PHE A 48 0.56 16.01 -4.51
CA PHE A 48 -0.24 16.36 -5.70
C PHE A 48 -0.75 17.80 -5.69
N CYS A 49 -0.91 18.38 -6.87
CA CYS A 49 -1.29 19.79 -7.02
C CYS A 49 -2.76 20.10 -6.69
N GLY A 50 -3.65 19.10 -6.71
CA GLY A 50 -5.09 19.31 -6.49
C GLY A 50 -5.87 19.90 -7.68
N GLU A 51 -5.21 20.43 -8.70
CA GLU A 51 -5.85 21.25 -9.76
C GLU A 51 -5.88 20.57 -11.14
N CYS A 52 -4.95 19.68 -11.45
CA CYS A 52 -4.90 19.01 -12.75
C CYS A 52 -6.09 18.05 -12.94
N PHE A 53 -6.29 17.60 -14.17
CA PHE A 53 -7.38 16.68 -14.52
C PHE A 53 -7.41 15.44 -13.63
N PHE A 54 -6.27 14.81 -13.43
CA PHE A 54 -6.19 13.58 -12.63
C PHE A 54 -6.49 13.83 -11.15
N CYS A 55 -5.94 14.91 -10.58
CA CYS A 55 -6.21 15.27 -9.17
C CYS A 55 -7.71 15.55 -8.94
N LYS A 56 -8.36 16.28 -9.84
CA LYS A 56 -9.81 16.56 -9.76
C LYS A 56 -10.68 15.30 -9.89
N LYS A 57 -10.14 14.23 -10.48
CA LYS A 57 -10.80 12.93 -10.58
C LYS A 57 -10.44 11.97 -9.43
N GLY A 58 -9.56 12.38 -8.50
CA GLY A 58 -9.10 11.54 -7.39
C GLY A 58 -7.93 10.60 -7.75
N PHE A 59 -7.40 10.66 -8.97
CA PHE A 59 -6.25 9.86 -9.43
C PHE A 59 -4.95 10.61 -9.16
N VAL A 60 -4.68 10.94 -7.91
CA VAL A 60 -3.57 11.83 -7.49
C VAL A 60 -2.19 11.28 -7.84
N ASN A 61 -2.03 9.95 -7.90
CA ASN A 61 -0.82 9.26 -8.36
C ASN A 61 -0.42 9.62 -9.81
N ASN A 62 -1.38 10.06 -10.63
CA ASN A 62 -1.17 10.50 -12.00
C ASN A 62 -1.08 12.03 -12.13
N CYS A 63 -0.80 12.74 -11.03
CA CYS A 63 -0.63 14.19 -11.06
C CYS A 63 0.40 14.61 -12.12
N THR A 64 0.03 15.59 -12.96
CA THR A 64 0.89 16.04 -14.06
C THR A 64 1.92 17.09 -13.67
N ASP A 65 1.87 17.60 -12.44
CA ASP A 65 2.91 18.48 -11.93
C ASP A 65 4.23 17.72 -11.73
N GLN A 66 5.36 18.37 -11.97
CA GLN A 66 6.67 17.77 -11.84
C GLN A 66 7.00 17.33 -10.40
N ASN A 67 6.39 17.94 -9.39
CA ASN A 67 6.51 17.61 -7.98
C ASN A 67 5.34 16.75 -7.49
N GLY A 68 4.46 16.30 -8.38
CA GLY A 68 3.28 15.51 -8.06
C GLY A 68 3.44 14.02 -8.34
N GLY A 69 2.49 13.22 -7.87
CA GLY A 69 2.58 11.78 -7.89
C GLY A 69 3.71 11.28 -6.97
N TRP A 70 4.23 10.11 -7.22
CA TRP A 70 5.40 9.61 -6.47
C TRP A 70 6.67 10.42 -6.84
N ALA A 71 6.83 11.60 -6.24
CA ALA A 71 7.95 12.49 -6.47
C ALA A 71 9.01 12.38 -5.36
N LEU A 72 8.59 12.40 -4.10
CA LEU A 72 9.49 12.33 -2.93
C LEU A 72 10.33 11.05 -2.93
N GLY A 73 11.64 11.20 -2.79
CA GLY A 73 12.61 10.09 -2.82
C GLY A 73 12.73 9.37 -4.16
N CYS A 74 12.14 9.92 -5.23
CA CYS A 74 12.17 9.38 -6.57
C CYS A 74 12.66 10.42 -7.60
N ARG A 75 12.03 11.59 -7.69
CA ARG A 75 12.39 12.68 -8.61
C ARG A 75 12.87 13.94 -7.89
N ILE A 76 12.50 14.07 -6.64
CA ILE A 76 12.95 15.13 -5.73
C ILE A 76 13.44 14.48 -4.44
N ASP A 77 14.19 15.22 -3.62
CA ASP A 77 14.70 14.73 -2.35
C ASP A 77 13.61 14.21 -1.44
N GLY A 78 13.88 13.08 -0.81
CA GLY A 78 12.99 12.38 0.12
C GLY A 78 13.41 12.50 1.57
N GLY A 79 12.81 11.66 2.42
CA GLY A 79 12.84 11.77 3.87
C GLY A 79 13.96 11.04 4.60
N GLN A 80 14.93 10.40 3.91
CA GLN A 80 16.13 9.86 4.58
C GLN A 80 17.15 10.98 4.87
N ALA A 81 16.68 12.04 5.56
CA ALA A 81 17.42 13.25 5.91
C ALA A 81 16.86 13.84 7.20
N GLU A 82 17.58 14.80 7.80
CA GLU A 82 17.10 15.56 8.96
C GLU A 82 15.93 16.48 8.59
N TYR A 83 15.92 17.00 7.36
CA TYR A 83 14.86 17.86 6.83
C TYR A 83 14.46 17.42 5.43
N VAL A 84 13.18 17.56 5.13
CA VAL A 84 12.62 17.31 3.81
C VAL A 84 11.65 18.41 3.43
N ARG A 85 11.69 18.84 2.17
CA ARG A 85 10.72 19.77 1.61
C ARG A 85 9.56 19.00 0.98
N VAL A 86 8.37 19.13 1.54
CA VAL A 86 7.16 18.50 1.02
C VAL A 86 6.39 19.50 0.15
N PRO A 87 6.32 19.28 -1.18
CA PRO A 87 5.50 20.13 -2.05
C PRO A 87 4.02 19.91 -1.80
N PHE A 88 3.20 20.93 -2.11
CA PHE A 88 1.75 20.87 -1.92
C PHE A 88 1.36 20.44 -0.50
N ALA A 89 1.95 21.10 0.51
CA ALA A 89 1.87 20.67 1.91
C ALA A 89 0.43 20.52 2.43
N ASP A 90 -0.51 21.32 1.95
CA ASP A 90 -1.92 21.23 2.35
C ASP A 90 -2.59 19.90 1.90
N GLN A 91 -2.07 19.25 0.85
CA GLN A 91 -2.49 17.93 0.39
C GLN A 91 -1.53 16.82 0.80
N GLY A 92 -0.25 17.16 0.96
CA GLY A 92 0.83 16.19 1.22
C GLY A 92 1.06 15.87 2.69
N LEU A 93 0.48 16.64 3.62
CA LEU A 93 0.68 16.48 5.06
C LEU A 93 -0.64 16.22 5.80
N ASN A 94 -0.60 15.26 6.71
CA ASN A 94 -1.71 14.99 7.62
C ASN A 94 -1.22 15.12 9.06
N LYS A 95 -1.93 15.90 9.88
CA LYS A 95 -1.62 16.00 11.31
C LYS A 95 -1.86 14.66 11.98
N ILE A 96 -0.89 14.24 12.80
CA ILE A 96 -1.01 13.02 13.58
C ILE A 96 -1.90 13.30 14.78
N PRO A 97 -3.05 12.61 14.93
CA PRO A 97 -3.96 12.83 16.05
C PRO A 97 -3.31 12.50 17.39
N ASP A 98 -3.85 13.09 18.45
CA ASP A 98 -3.49 12.71 19.81
C ASP A 98 -3.81 11.22 20.05
N GLY A 99 -2.90 10.52 20.76
CA GLY A 99 -3.01 9.09 21.01
C GLY A 99 -2.45 8.19 19.90
N VAL A 100 -2.14 8.73 18.72
CA VAL A 100 -1.43 7.99 17.66
C VAL A 100 0.07 8.27 17.79
N THR A 101 0.85 7.19 17.90
CA THR A 101 2.32 7.27 17.96
C THR A 101 2.93 7.49 16.57
N ASP A 102 4.14 8.05 16.52
CA ASP A 102 4.88 8.24 15.25
C ASP A 102 5.09 6.91 14.52
N ARG A 103 5.33 5.81 15.27
CA ARG A 103 5.48 4.47 14.70
C ARG A 103 4.20 3.98 14.00
N GLN A 104 3.03 4.26 14.55
CA GLN A 104 1.75 3.93 13.92
C GLN A 104 1.48 4.84 12.71
N ALA A 105 1.72 6.14 12.87
CA ALA A 105 1.51 7.12 11.81
C ALA A 105 2.43 6.92 10.59
N LEU A 106 3.66 6.42 10.81
CA LEU A 106 4.62 6.15 9.74
C LEU A 106 4.04 5.22 8.65
N LEU A 107 3.29 4.19 9.07
CA LEU A 107 2.72 3.21 8.13
C LEU A 107 1.55 3.77 7.32
N VAL A 108 0.93 4.86 7.78
CA VAL A 108 -0.27 5.45 7.15
C VAL A 108 0.09 6.15 5.83
N GLY A 109 1.29 6.72 5.74
CA GLY A 109 1.71 7.51 4.57
C GLY A 109 1.79 6.74 3.26
N ASP A 110 2.04 5.42 3.32
CA ASP A 110 2.17 4.56 2.13
C ASP A 110 1.53 3.17 2.33
N VAL A 111 2.21 2.26 3.01
CA VAL A 111 1.86 0.82 2.98
C VAL A 111 0.46 0.51 3.51
N LEU A 112 -0.01 1.22 4.54
CA LEU A 112 -1.36 1.04 5.05
C LEU A 112 -2.40 1.70 4.12
N ALA A 113 -2.10 2.90 3.59
CA ALA A 113 -2.96 3.58 2.62
C ALA A 113 -3.09 2.75 1.33
N THR A 114 -2.00 2.13 0.87
CA THR A 114 -1.97 1.22 -0.27
C THR A 114 -2.87 0.00 -0.01
N GLY A 115 -2.75 -0.64 1.14
CA GLY A 115 -3.61 -1.77 1.53
C GLY A 115 -5.08 -1.37 1.66
N PHE A 116 -5.36 -0.19 2.22
CA PHE A 116 -6.71 0.34 2.34
C PHE A 116 -7.35 0.61 0.97
N TRP A 117 -6.60 1.25 0.07
CA TRP A 117 -7.07 1.50 -1.29
C TRP A 117 -7.33 0.20 -2.05
N ALA A 118 -6.40 -0.77 -1.96
CA ALA A 118 -6.55 -2.08 -2.58
C ALA A 118 -7.83 -2.80 -2.09
N ALA A 119 -8.06 -2.86 -0.79
CA ALA A 119 -9.26 -3.47 -0.22
C ALA A 119 -10.55 -2.73 -0.68
N ARG A 120 -10.51 -1.40 -0.72
CA ARG A 120 -11.65 -0.56 -1.13
C ARG A 120 -12.06 -0.78 -2.59
N ILE A 121 -11.10 -0.77 -3.52
CA ILE A 121 -11.41 -0.94 -4.96
C ILE A 121 -11.76 -2.37 -5.33
N SER A 122 -11.47 -3.33 -4.45
CA SER A 122 -11.84 -4.73 -4.61
C SER A 122 -13.29 -5.04 -4.24
N GLU A 123 -14.04 -4.06 -3.73
CA GLU A 123 -15.47 -4.16 -3.42
C GLU A 123 -15.83 -5.37 -2.55
N ILE A 124 -14.97 -5.70 -1.58
CA ILE A 124 -15.07 -6.88 -0.72
C ILE A 124 -16.39 -6.86 0.07
N THR A 125 -17.09 -7.99 0.03
CA THR A 125 -18.34 -8.22 0.76
C THR A 125 -18.16 -9.29 1.87
N PRO A 126 -19.12 -9.36 2.84
CA PRO A 126 -19.08 -10.38 3.89
C PRO A 126 -19.20 -11.84 3.41
N GLU A 127 -19.68 -12.07 2.20
CA GLU A 127 -19.84 -13.41 1.61
C GLU A 127 -18.54 -13.90 0.95
N ASP A 128 -17.58 -13.02 0.70
CA ASP A 128 -16.41 -13.31 -0.12
C ASP A 128 -15.37 -14.19 0.58
N THR A 129 -14.72 -15.03 -0.22
CA THR A 129 -13.43 -15.63 0.07
C THR A 129 -12.34 -14.75 -0.58
N VAL A 130 -11.51 -14.14 0.25
CA VAL A 130 -10.43 -13.23 -0.18
C VAL A 130 -9.09 -13.94 -0.09
N LEU A 131 -8.33 -13.95 -1.18
CA LEU A 131 -6.96 -14.43 -1.24
C LEU A 131 -5.99 -13.23 -1.29
N ILE A 132 -4.98 -13.24 -0.44
CA ILE A 132 -3.86 -12.28 -0.46
C ILE A 132 -2.59 -13.05 -0.81
N LEU A 133 -1.94 -12.67 -1.91
CA LEU A 133 -0.66 -13.25 -2.35
C LEU A 133 0.48 -12.36 -1.87
N GLY A 134 1.23 -12.86 -0.90
CA GLY A 134 2.33 -12.17 -0.23
C GLY A 134 1.98 -11.68 1.18
N ALA A 135 2.92 -11.89 2.12
CA ALA A 135 2.83 -11.48 3.52
C ALA A 135 4.01 -10.59 3.95
N GLY A 136 4.52 -9.78 3.02
CA GLY A 136 5.45 -8.69 3.32
C GLY A 136 4.73 -7.54 4.05
N PRO A 137 5.42 -6.42 4.31
CA PRO A 137 4.81 -5.26 4.98
C PRO A 137 3.51 -4.79 4.33
N THR A 138 3.49 -4.65 3.01
CA THR A 138 2.28 -4.29 2.25
C THR A 138 1.18 -5.36 2.39
N GLY A 139 1.56 -6.66 2.34
CA GLY A 139 0.60 -7.77 2.51
C GLY A 139 -0.06 -7.79 3.88
N ILE A 140 0.70 -7.52 4.95
CA ILE A 140 0.14 -7.41 6.31
C ILE A 140 -0.78 -6.19 6.44
N CYS A 141 -0.39 -5.04 5.90
CA CYS A 141 -1.24 -3.85 5.87
C CYS A 141 -2.52 -4.09 5.06
N THR A 142 -2.42 -4.78 3.92
CA THR A 142 -3.57 -5.21 3.12
C THR A 142 -4.48 -6.15 3.91
N LEU A 143 -3.93 -7.14 4.62
CA LEU A 143 -4.69 -8.03 5.49
C LEU A 143 -5.51 -7.25 6.53
N LEU A 144 -4.88 -6.28 7.21
CA LEU A 144 -5.56 -5.45 8.20
C LEU A 144 -6.74 -4.68 7.58
N CYS A 145 -6.56 -4.14 6.38
CA CYS A 145 -7.61 -3.41 5.68
C CYS A 145 -8.73 -4.33 5.16
N VAL A 146 -8.39 -5.52 4.65
CA VAL A 146 -9.38 -6.54 4.26
C VAL A 146 -10.24 -6.97 5.44
N MET A 147 -9.67 -7.12 6.63
CA MET A 147 -10.40 -7.48 7.86
C MET A 147 -11.48 -6.45 8.23
N LEU A 148 -11.33 -5.18 7.85
CA LEU A 148 -12.36 -4.15 8.09
C LEU A 148 -13.66 -4.42 7.31
N HIS A 149 -13.60 -5.18 6.22
CA HIS A 149 -14.75 -5.57 5.40
C HIS A 149 -15.43 -6.84 5.92
N SER A 150 -14.82 -7.54 6.90
CA SER A 150 -15.36 -8.77 7.52
C SER A 150 -15.75 -9.86 6.49
N PRO A 151 -14.89 -10.21 5.51
CA PRO A 151 -15.23 -11.24 4.54
C PRO A 151 -15.40 -12.61 5.22
N LYS A 152 -16.11 -13.52 4.55
CA LYS A 152 -16.37 -14.86 5.04
C LYS A 152 -15.10 -15.65 5.34
N ARG A 153 -14.08 -15.52 4.48
CA ARG A 153 -12.77 -16.16 4.64
C ARG A 153 -11.65 -15.25 4.14
N ILE A 154 -10.52 -15.31 4.81
CA ILE A 154 -9.28 -14.70 4.35
C ILE A 154 -8.24 -15.80 4.27
N ILE A 155 -7.59 -15.93 3.12
CA ILE A 155 -6.49 -16.86 2.85
C ILE A 155 -5.27 -16.00 2.53
N VAL A 156 -4.13 -16.29 3.16
CA VAL A 156 -2.84 -15.64 2.85
C VAL A 156 -1.87 -16.69 2.32
N CYS A 157 -1.38 -16.47 1.12
CA CYS A 157 -0.35 -17.28 0.50
C CYS A 157 1.01 -16.58 0.61
N GLU A 158 2.01 -17.26 1.15
CA GLU A 158 3.37 -16.73 1.33
C GLU A 158 4.38 -17.90 1.28
N LYS A 159 5.53 -17.65 0.65
CA LYS A 159 6.63 -18.63 0.57
C LYS A 159 7.49 -18.71 1.82
N ASP A 160 7.59 -17.62 2.58
CA ASP A 160 8.39 -17.54 3.80
C ASP A 160 7.60 -18.12 4.97
N ALA A 161 8.09 -19.25 5.50
CA ALA A 161 7.46 -19.96 6.62
C ALA A 161 7.38 -19.09 7.90
N SER A 162 8.34 -18.20 8.13
CA SER A 162 8.35 -17.33 9.31
C SER A 162 7.24 -16.29 9.27
N ARG A 163 6.94 -15.75 8.08
CA ARG A 163 5.82 -14.83 7.86
C ARG A 163 4.48 -15.52 8.01
N LEU A 164 4.35 -16.75 7.50
CA LEU A 164 3.14 -17.58 7.75
C LEU A 164 2.95 -17.87 9.23
N GLN A 165 4.02 -18.18 9.96
CA GLN A 165 3.96 -18.38 11.41
C GLN A 165 3.53 -17.12 12.15
N PHE A 166 4.01 -15.94 11.73
CA PHE A 166 3.58 -14.65 12.27
C PHE A 166 2.07 -14.47 12.10
N ILE A 167 1.53 -14.73 10.89
CA ILE A 167 0.09 -14.62 10.64
C ILE A 167 -0.71 -15.58 11.52
N ARG A 168 -0.34 -16.86 11.57
CA ARG A 168 -1.02 -17.87 12.42
C ARG A 168 -1.05 -17.48 13.87
N ARG A 169 0.01 -16.86 14.38
CA ARG A 169 0.11 -16.41 15.77
C ARG A 169 -0.74 -15.21 16.08
N HIS A 170 -0.79 -14.23 15.18
CA HIS A 170 -1.43 -12.93 15.45
C HIS A 170 -2.84 -12.82 14.86
N TYR A 171 -3.17 -13.63 13.85
CA TYR A 171 -4.45 -13.63 13.15
C TYR A 171 -4.95 -15.08 12.97
N PRO A 172 -5.30 -15.78 14.05
CA PRO A 172 -5.63 -17.23 14.02
C PRO A 172 -6.87 -17.56 13.18
N GLN A 173 -7.71 -16.57 12.87
CA GLN A 173 -8.86 -16.70 11.99
C GLN A 173 -8.50 -16.68 10.49
N VAL A 174 -7.25 -16.35 10.14
CA VAL A 174 -6.77 -16.27 8.76
C VAL A 174 -6.16 -17.60 8.36
N LEU A 175 -6.62 -18.16 7.24
CA LEU A 175 -6.04 -19.36 6.66
C LEU A 175 -4.72 -19.04 5.96
N THR A 176 -3.76 -19.94 6.05
CA THR A 176 -2.43 -19.71 5.47
C THR A 176 -1.99 -20.91 4.64
N VAL A 177 -1.35 -20.64 3.50
CA VAL A 177 -0.91 -21.66 2.55
C VAL A 177 0.42 -21.28 1.88
N GLN A 178 1.18 -22.27 1.45
CA GLN A 178 2.36 -22.06 0.60
C GLN A 178 1.99 -22.04 -0.88
N PRO A 179 2.81 -21.40 -1.75
CA PRO A 179 2.46 -21.20 -3.17
C PRO A 179 2.15 -22.50 -3.93
N GLU A 180 2.88 -23.56 -3.67
CA GLU A 180 2.75 -24.88 -4.34
C GLU A 180 1.39 -25.54 -4.11
N ASP A 181 0.76 -25.29 -2.97
CA ASP A 181 -0.55 -25.84 -2.61
C ASP A 181 -1.70 -24.82 -2.82
N CYS A 182 -1.38 -23.56 -3.12
CA CYS A 182 -2.32 -22.44 -3.04
C CYS A 182 -3.59 -22.66 -3.86
N ALA A 183 -3.47 -23.03 -5.13
CA ALA A 183 -4.64 -23.17 -6.01
C ALA A 183 -5.58 -24.30 -5.56
N ALA A 184 -5.03 -25.43 -5.13
CA ALA A 184 -5.82 -26.54 -4.59
C ALA A 184 -6.48 -26.16 -3.26
N PHE A 185 -5.73 -25.49 -2.39
CA PHE A 185 -6.20 -25.04 -1.09
C PHE A 185 -7.35 -24.02 -1.21
N VAL A 186 -7.20 -23.02 -2.08
CA VAL A 186 -8.24 -22.01 -2.33
C VAL A 186 -9.52 -22.67 -2.85
N ARG A 187 -9.42 -23.59 -3.82
CA ARG A 187 -10.59 -24.33 -4.34
C ARG A 187 -11.30 -25.13 -3.24
N ALA A 188 -10.56 -25.74 -2.35
CA ALA A 188 -11.13 -26.52 -1.26
C ALA A 188 -11.78 -25.67 -0.15
N HIS A 189 -11.36 -24.39 -0.02
CA HIS A 189 -11.83 -23.47 1.02
C HIS A 189 -12.66 -22.30 0.47
N SER A 190 -13.14 -22.39 -0.76
CA SER A 190 -14.04 -21.40 -1.38
C SER A 190 -15.36 -22.05 -1.77
N ASP A 191 -16.41 -21.24 -1.87
CA ASP A 191 -17.76 -21.76 -2.18
C ASP A 191 -17.99 -21.93 -3.69
N HIS A 192 -17.17 -21.26 -4.53
CA HIS A 192 -17.39 -21.17 -5.98
C HIS A 192 -16.18 -21.64 -6.80
N GLY A 193 -15.34 -22.51 -6.23
CA GLY A 193 -14.21 -23.14 -6.94
C GLY A 193 -12.99 -22.23 -7.13
N GLY A 194 -12.95 -21.09 -6.45
CA GLY A 194 -11.86 -20.12 -6.44
C GLY A 194 -12.21 -18.94 -5.55
N ALA A 195 -11.24 -18.06 -5.30
CA ALA A 195 -11.45 -16.85 -4.51
C ALA A 195 -12.34 -15.83 -5.25
N ASP A 196 -13.22 -15.15 -4.52
CA ASP A 196 -14.06 -14.07 -5.03
C ASP A 196 -13.22 -12.81 -5.29
N VAL A 197 -12.24 -12.55 -4.44
CA VAL A 197 -11.28 -11.45 -4.55
C VAL A 197 -9.87 -11.97 -4.36
N VAL A 198 -8.97 -11.57 -5.24
CA VAL A 198 -7.52 -11.85 -5.14
C VAL A 198 -6.75 -10.54 -5.12
N LEU A 199 -5.93 -10.35 -4.08
CA LEU A 199 -5.05 -9.19 -3.90
C LEU A 199 -3.60 -9.64 -4.11
N GLU A 200 -3.00 -9.24 -5.22
CA GLU A 200 -1.61 -9.56 -5.55
C GLU A 200 -0.69 -8.47 -5.00
N VAL A 201 0.09 -8.78 -3.96
CA VAL A 201 0.96 -7.84 -3.24
C VAL A 201 2.41 -8.31 -3.14
N ALA A 202 2.79 -9.36 -3.86
CA ALA A 202 4.14 -9.94 -3.84
C ALA A 202 5.04 -9.42 -4.96
N GLY A 203 4.49 -9.13 -6.14
CA GLY A 203 5.21 -8.53 -7.26
C GLY A 203 6.12 -9.50 -8.02
N ALA A 204 5.70 -10.74 -8.21
CA ALA A 204 6.45 -11.70 -9.03
C ALA A 204 5.56 -12.24 -10.16
N ASP A 205 6.16 -12.55 -11.32
CA ASP A 205 5.43 -13.14 -12.46
C ASP A 205 4.66 -14.41 -12.06
N SER A 206 5.27 -15.21 -11.19
CA SER A 206 4.64 -16.43 -10.68
C SER A 206 3.40 -16.15 -9.83
N THR A 207 3.42 -15.08 -9.02
CA THR A 207 2.26 -14.72 -8.20
C THR A 207 1.16 -14.06 -9.02
N PHE A 208 1.51 -13.34 -10.08
CA PHE A 208 0.51 -12.82 -11.03
C PHE A 208 -0.27 -13.98 -11.70
N ARG A 209 0.43 -15.00 -12.19
CA ARG A 209 -0.21 -16.20 -12.76
C ARG A 209 -1.05 -16.94 -11.73
N LEU A 210 -0.52 -17.13 -10.54
CA LEU A 210 -1.22 -17.78 -9.43
C LEU A 210 -2.50 -17.03 -9.03
N ALA A 211 -2.51 -15.70 -9.15
CA ALA A 211 -3.72 -14.90 -8.89
C ALA A 211 -4.88 -15.31 -9.81
N TRP A 212 -4.60 -15.49 -11.11
CA TRP A 212 -5.60 -15.95 -12.07
C TRP A 212 -6.03 -17.41 -11.84
N GLU A 213 -5.08 -18.28 -11.47
CA GLU A 213 -5.38 -19.70 -11.20
C GLU A 213 -6.26 -19.90 -9.96
N CYS A 214 -6.14 -19.00 -8.99
CA CYS A 214 -6.91 -19.05 -7.75
C CYS A 214 -8.25 -18.32 -7.82
N ALA A 215 -8.42 -17.41 -8.77
CA ALA A 215 -9.64 -16.65 -8.95
C ALA A 215 -10.77 -17.50 -9.53
N ARG A 216 -12.01 -17.35 -9.00
CA ARG A 216 -13.18 -17.93 -9.66
C ARG A 216 -13.53 -17.16 -10.95
N PRO A 217 -14.40 -17.71 -11.83
CA PRO A 217 -14.96 -16.90 -12.91
C PRO A 217 -15.64 -15.62 -12.39
N ASN A 218 -15.39 -14.50 -13.04
CA ASN A 218 -15.87 -13.17 -12.67
C ASN A 218 -15.40 -12.68 -11.26
N ALA A 219 -14.27 -13.18 -10.78
CA ALA A 219 -13.64 -12.65 -9.57
C ALA A 219 -12.98 -11.29 -9.83
N VAL A 220 -12.75 -10.54 -8.78
CA VAL A 220 -11.91 -9.32 -8.83
C VAL A 220 -10.46 -9.71 -8.53
N VAL A 221 -9.54 -9.32 -9.41
CA VAL A 221 -8.09 -9.45 -9.17
C VAL A 221 -7.48 -8.06 -9.12
N THR A 222 -7.02 -7.67 -7.93
CA THR A 222 -6.38 -6.37 -7.69
C THR A 222 -4.87 -6.54 -7.60
N VAL A 223 -4.16 -5.94 -8.55
CA VAL A 223 -2.70 -5.95 -8.60
C VAL A 223 -2.18 -4.69 -7.90
N VAL A 224 -1.45 -4.88 -6.82
CA VAL A 224 -0.94 -3.81 -5.95
C VAL A 224 0.57 -3.67 -6.07
N ALA A 225 1.25 -4.79 -6.25
CA ALA A 225 2.71 -4.84 -6.28
C ALA A 225 3.31 -4.20 -7.53
N LEU A 226 4.55 -3.73 -7.40
CA LEU A 226 5.39 -3.36 -8.54
C LEU A 226 6.11 -4.60 -9.07
N TYR A 227 6.15 -4.72 -10.38
CA TYR A 227 6.89 -5.77 -11.10
C TYR A 227 8.19 -5.20 -11.66
N ASP A 228 9.27 -5.98 -11.59
CA ASP A 228 10.60 -5.65 -12.13
C ASP A 228 10.75 -6.14 -13.57
#